data_b42dd6f4ad7c801127f59d248d7fc806
#
_entry.id   b42dd6f4ad7c801127f59d248d7fc806
#
_cell.length_a   1.000
_cell.length_b   1.000
_cell.length_c   1.000
_cell.angle_alpha   90.00
_cell.angle_beta   90.00
_cell.angle_gamma   90.00
#
_symmetry.space_group_name_H-M   'P 1'
#
loop_
_entity.id
_entity.type
_entity.pdbx_description
1 polymer ?
#
loop_
_entity_poly.entity_id
_entity_poly.type
_entity_poly.pdbx_seq_one_letter_code
_entity_poly.pdbx_strand_id
1 'polypeptide(L)'
;TVDEENWETLSEELGDILLHAIFQTSIGEENGEFTLKETLKGINEKLVRRHPHVFGDKQANSAFHAKQNWEAAKQKEKGRESRLDGVPKTLPALIQAQRLQQKAAYVGFDWKEIEPVWDKIHEELAELREAHSEGNKEHIAEEMGDLFFALVNLSRFLDIPAEDALRKTNEKFTSRFRLVEKELERRGSSVDESSLEEMDEIWEQSKLET
;
A
#
# COMPACT_ATOMS: atom_id res chain seq x y z
N THR A 1 13.94 -5.86 8.96
CA THR A 1 14.17 -7.22 9.51
C THR A 1 13.81 -8.31 8.50
N VAL A 2 12.60 -8.34 7.94
CA VAL A 2 12.21 -9.34 6.92
C VAL A 2 12.99 -9.12 5.62
N ASP A 3 13.06 -7.90 5.13
CA ASP A 3 13.80 -7.54 3.91
C ASP A 3 15.32 -7.70 4.06
N GLU A 4 15.82 -7.65 5.29
CA GLU A 4 17.24 -7.85 5.64
C GLU A 4 17.56 -9.30 5.99
N GLU A 5 16.56 -10.22 5.90
CA GLU A 5 16.67 -11.64 6.26
C GLU A 5 17.20 -11.89 7.69
N ASN A 6 16.99 -10.92 8.59
CA ASN A 6 17.41 -11.03 9.99
C ASN A 6 16.37 -11.77 10.82
N TRP A 7 16.45 -13.09 10.80
CA TRP A 7 15.50 -13.98 11.47
C TRP A 7 15.55 -13.93 13.00
N GLU A 8 16.72 -13.60 13.58
CA GLU A 8 16.87 -13.45 15.03
C GLU A 8 16.08 -12.24 15.53
N THR A 9 16.29 -11.07 14.93
CA THR A 9 15.54 -9.86 15.24
C THR A 9 14.04 -10.04 14.97
N LEU A 10 13.67 -10.72 13.87
CA LEU A 10 12.26 -11.01 13.58
C LEU A 10 11.61 -11.87 14.68
N SER A 11 12.36 -12.86 15.21
CA SER A 11 11.87 -13.70 16.31
C SER A 11 11.62 -12.90 17.59
N GLU A 12 12.51 -11.95 17.91
CA GLU A 12 12.37 -11.03 19.05
C GLU A 12 11.12 -10.15 18.89
N GLU A 13 10.95 -9.48 17.74
CA GLU A 13 9.79 -8.64 17.45
C GLU A 13 8.46 -9.43 17.50
N LEU A 14 8.45 -10.68 17.03
CA LEU A 14 7.28 -11.54 17.16
C LEU A 14 7.00 -11.90 18.62
N GLY A 15 8.04 -12.06 19.44
CA GLY A 15 7.93 -12.25 20.90
C GLY A 15 7.24 -11.05 21.57
N ASP A 16 7.58 -9.84 21.19
CA ASP A 16 6.97 -8.61 21.70
C ASP A 16 5.50 -8.50 21.32
N ILE A 17 5.14 -8.86 20.08
CA ILE A 17 3.73 -8.92 19.65
C ILE A 17 2.93 -9.93 20.48
N LEU A 18 3.50 -11.12 20.74
CA LEU A 18 2.86 -12.14 21.60
C LEU A 18 2.72 -11.66 23.04
N LEU A 19 3.75 -11.00 23.59
CA LEU A 19 3.71 -10.39 24.92
C LEU A 19 2.56 -9.39 25.02
N HIS A 20 2.42 -8.48 24.05
CA HIS A 20 1.32 -7.54 24.00
C HIS A 20 -0.04 -8.22 23.95
N ALA A 21 -0.21 -9.27 23.14
CA ALA A 21 -1.47 -10.00 23.03
C ALA A 21 -1.84 -10.67 24.38
N ILE A 22 -0.89 -11.33 25.05
CA ILE A 22 -1.08 -11.98 26.34
C ILE A 22 -1.37 -10.96 27.43
N PHE A 23 -0.59 -9.87 27.47
CA PHE A 23 -0.75 -8.81 28.47
C PHE A 23 -2.14 -8.15 28.40
N GLN A 24 -2.59 -7.78 27.19
CA GLN A 24 -3.93 -7.21 27.01
C GLN A 24 -5.03 -8.22 27.38
N THR A 25 -4.81 -9.49 27.11
CA THR A 25 -5.76 -10.55 27.50
C THR A 25 -5.82 -10.71 29.03
N SER A 26 -4.67 -10.67 29.72
CA SER A 26 -4.64 -10.72 31.20
C SER A 26 -5.39 -9.55 31.83
N ILE A 27 -5.23 -8.33 31.30
CA ILE A 27 -6.02 -7.17 31.73
C ILE A 27 -7.51 -7.39 31.50
N GLY A 28 -7.90 -7.97 30.36
CA GLY A 28 -9.29 -8.32 30.08
C GLY A 28 -9.86 -9.34 31.04
N GLU A 29 -9.08 -10.36 31.43
CA GLU A 29 -9.46 -11.36 32.44
C GLU A 29 -9.60 -10.76 33.84
N GLU A 30 -8.67 -9.90 34.27
CA GLU A 30 -8.73 -9.19 35.56
C GLU A 30 -9.98 -8.30 35.66
N ASN A 31 -10.40 -7.69 34.56
CA ASN A 31 -11.61 -6.87 34.50
C ASN A 31 -12.90 -7.68 34.31
N GLY A 32 -12.81 -8.99 34.12
CA GLY A 32 -13.96 -9.88 33.89
C GLY A 32 -14.63 -9.70 32.52
N GLU A 33 -13.94 -9.11 31.53
CA GLU A 33 -14.50 -8.80 30.21
C GLU A 33 -14.38 -9.99 29.24
N PHE A 34 -13.22 -10.63 29.17
CA PHE A 34 -12.95 -11.80 28.31
C PHE A 34 -11.70 -12.55 28.75
N THR A 35 -11.58 -13.80 28.30
CA THR A 35 -10.47 -14.69 28.64
C THR A 35 -9.59 -14.99 27.43
N LEU A 36 -8.37 -15.48 27.66
CA LEU A 36 -7.47 -15.96 26.58
C LEU A 36 -8.16 -17.07 25.75
N LYS A 37 -8.89 -17.96 26.40
CA LYS A 37 -9.64 -19.03 25.74
C LYS A 37 -10.69 -18.47 24.77
N GLU A 38 -11.42 -17.45 25.18
CA GLU A 38 -12.42 -16.79 24.33
C GLU A 38 -11.77 -16.05 23.16
N THR A 39 -10.65 -15.37 23.40
CA THR A 39 -9.86 -14.72 22.34
C THR A 39 -9.39 -15.72 21.29
N LEU A 40 -8.80 -16.85 21.72
CA LEU A 40 -8.34 -17.92 20.82
C LEU A 40 -9.50 -18.60 20.09
N LYS A 41 -10.62 -18.87 20.77
CA LYS A 41 -11.82 -19.40 20.15
C LYS A 41 -12.37 -18.45 19.09
N GLY A 42 -12.46 -17.16 19.40
CA GLY A 42 -12.96 -16.13 18.48
C GLY A 42 -12.14 -16.03 17.21
N ILE A 43 -10.80 -16.03 17.30
CA ILE A 43 -9.94 -15.99 16.11
C ILE A 43 -10.05 -17.28 15.29
N ASN A 44 -10.11 -18.45 15.93
CA ASN A 44 -10.28 -19.73 15.24
C ASN A 44 -11.61 -19.81 14.47
N GLU A 45 -12.73 -19.49 15.12
CA GLU A 45 -14.05 -19.45 14.47
C GLU A 45 -14.08 -18.46 13.29
N LYS A 46 -13.44 -17.29 13.45
CA LYS A 46 -13.31 -16.29 12.41
C LYS A 46 -12.51 -16.81 11.22
N LEU A 47 -11.39 -17.50 11.43
CA LEU A 47 -10.58 -18.10 10.38
C LEU A 47 -11.33 -19.18 9.62
N VAL A 48 -11.97 -20.12 10.34
CA VAL A 48 -12.78 -21.18 9.74
C VAL A 48 -13.88 -20.59 8.87
N ARG A 49 -14.65 -19.64 9.41
CA ARG A 49 -15.76 -19.00 8.68
C ARG A 49 -15.32 -18.24 7.43
N ARG A 50 -14.13 -17.59 7.47
CA ARG A 50 -13.61 -16.79 6.35
C ARG A 50 -12.89 -17.59 5.28
N HIS A 51 -12.59 -18.86 5.54
CA HIS A 51 -11.94 -19.76 4.59
C HIS A 51 -12.87 -20.94 4.20
N PRO A 52 -14.07 -20.65 3.64
CA PRO A 52 -15.03 -21.70 3.28
C PRO A 52 -14.52 -22.61 2.16
N HIS A 53 -13.45 -22.24 1.48
CA HIS A 53 -12.75 -23.05 0.50
C HIS A 53 -11.73 -24.02 1.11
N VAL A 54 -11.42 -23.87 2.41
CA VAL A 54 -10.54 -24.77 3.17
C VAL A 54 -11.36 -25.66 4.11
N PHE A 55 -12.35 -25.07 4.79
CA PHE A 55 -13.12 -25.72 5.86
C PHE A 55 -14.58 -26.00 5.48
N GLY A 56 -15.02 -25.68 4.27
CA GLY A 56 -16.39 -25.86 3.79
C GLY A 56 -16.44 -26.34 2.34
N ASP A 57 -17.60 -26.20 1.71
CA ASP A 57 -17.89 -26.75 0.38
C ASP A 57 -17.58 -25.82 -0.79
N LYS A 58 -17.11 -24.60 -0.52
CA LYS A 58 -16.78 -23.66 -1.59
C LYS A 58 -15.43 -24.01 -2.20
N GLN A 59 -15.36 -23.96 -3.53
CA GLN A 59 -14.09 -24.11 -4.24
C GLN A 59 -13.44 -22.75 -4.49
N ALA A 60 -12.12 -22.70 -4.44
CA ALA A 60 -11.33 -21.56 -4.89
C ALA A 60 -10.25 -22.06 -5.85
N ASN A 61 -10.42 -21.76 -7.14
CA ASN A 61 -9.51 -22.23 -8.20
C ASN A 61 -8.30 -21.29 -8.37
N SER A 62 -8.23 -20.19 -7.60
CA SER A 62 -7.14 -19.23 -7.61
C SER A 62 -7.08 -18.45 -6.29
N ALA A 63 -5.94 -17.80 -6.03
CA ALA A 63 -5.78 -16.89 -4.90
C ALA A 63 -6.79 -15.72 -4.95
N PHE A 64 -7.16 -15.26 -6.14
CA PHE A 64 -8.20 -14.25 -6.33
C PHE A 64 -9.57 -14.75 -5.83
N HIS A 65 -10.00 -15.95 -6.21
CA HIS A 65 -11.26 -16.54 -5.73
C HIS A 65 -11.25 -16.79 -4.22
N ALA A 66 -10.11 -17.19 -3.65
CA ALA A 66 -9.96 -17.33 -2.20
C ALA A 66 -10.15 -15.99 -1.47
N LYS A 67 -9.52 -14.91 -1.95
CA LYS A 67 -9.70 -13.53 -1.44
C LYS A 67 -11.13 -13.03 -1.61
N GLN A 68 -11.76 -13.29 -2.75
CA GLN A 68 -13.16 -12.93 -3.01
C GLN A 68 -14.11 -13.61 -2.02
N ASN A 69 -13.94 -14.91 -1.77
CA ASN A 69 -14.70 -15.67 -0.77
C ASN A 69 -14.50 -15.10 0.64
N TRP A 70 -13.26 -14.76 0.99
CA TRP A 70 -12.91 -14.17 2.28
C TRP A 70 -13.54 -12.79 2.50
N GLU A 71 -13.47 -11.89 1.49
CA GLU A 71 -14.13 -10.56 1.57
C GLU A 71 -15.67 -10.69 1.61
N ALA A 72 -16.25 -11.62 0.88
CA ALA A 72 -17.70 -11.88 0.95
C ALA A 72 -18.15 -12.36 2.34
N ALA A 73 -17.36 -13.24 2.99
CA ALA A 73 -17.63 -13.68 4.35
C ALA A 73 -17.50 -12.52 5.36
N LYS A 74 -16.44 -11.73 5.24
CA LYS A 74 -16.18 -10.55 6.08
C LYS A 74 -17.25 -9.47 5.96
N GLN A 75 -17.84 -9.30 4.78
CA GLN A 75 -18.93 -8.36 4.55
C GLN A 75 -20.18 -8.75 5.37
N LYS A 76 -20.54 -10.04 5.34
CA LYS A 76 -21.71 -10.55 6.07
C LYS A 76 -21.58 -10.43 7.58
N GLU A 77 -20.35 -10.57 8.12
CA GLU A 77 -20.11 -10.57 9.57
C GLU A 77 -20.38 -9.23 10.24
N LYS A 78 -20.15 -8.12 9.57
CA LYS A 78 -20.12 -6.78 10.18
C LYS A 78 -21.29 -5.89 9.81
N GLY A 79 -22.31 -6.40 9.10
CA GLY A 79 -23.46 -5.59 8.67
C GLY A 79 -23.04 -4.35 7.88
N ARG A 80 -21.98 -4.46 7.08
CA ARG A 80 -21.42 -3.34 6.31
C ARG A 80 -22.39 -2.88 5.25
N GLU A 81 -22.61 -1.58 5.16
CA GLU A 81 -23.50 -0.97 4.18
C GLU A 81 -22.85 -0.95 2.79
N SER A 82 -21.55 -0.64 2.72
CA SER A 82 -20.79 -0.61 1.47
C SER A 82 -19.79 -1.76 1.36
N ARG A 83 -19.53 -2.20 0.13
CA ARG A 83 -18.45 -3.15 -0.19
C ARG A 83 -17.06 -2.55 0.09
N LEU A 84 -16.94 -1.23 0.08
CA LEU A 84 -15.70 -0.51 0.34
C LEU A 84 -15.42 -0.35 1.85
N ASP A 85 -16.41 -0.61 2.71
CA ASP A 85 -16.25 -0.49 4.16
C ASP A 85 -15.12 -1.33 4.71
N GLY A 86 -14.44 -0.79 5.73
CA GLY A 86 -13.36 -1.45 6.47
C GLY A 86 -11.99 -1.33 5.80
N VAL A 87 -11.82 -0.40 4.86
CA VAL A 87 -10.52 0.16 4.52
C VAL A 87 -10.23 1.26 5.55
N PRO A 88 -9.18 1.13 6.39
CA PRO A 88 -8.88 2.14 7.39
C PRO A 88 -8.49 3.47 6.73
N LYS A 89 -9.06 4.57 7.22
CA LYS A 89 -8.74 5.92 6.72
C LYS A 89 -7.33 6.40 7.11
N THR A 90 -6.69 5.70 8.04
CA THR A 90 -5.33 5.99 8.53
C THR A 90 -4.23 5.35 7.68
N LEU A 91 -4.59 4.55 6.67
CA LEU A 91 -3.60 3.99 5.74
C LEU A 91 -2.95 5.10 4.90
N PRO A 92 -1.67 4.92 4.48
CA PRO A 92 -1.09 5.73 3.43
C PRO A 92 -1.98 5.76 2.18
N ALA A 93 -2.04 6.89 1.49
CA ALA A 93 -3.04 7.13 0.45
C ALA A 93 -2.97 6.13 -0.72
N LEU A 94 -1.75 5.73 -1.14
CA LEU A 94 -1.58 4.75 -2.22
C LEU A 94 -2.07 3.36 -1.79
N ILE A 95 -1.78 2.94 -0.55
CA ILE A 95 -2.31 1.68 0.01
C ILE A 95 -3.83 1.73 0.10
N GLN A 96 -4.39 2.85 0.56
CA GLN A 96 -5.83 3.03 0.67
C GLN A 96 -6.50 2.91 -0.71
N ALA A 97 -6.00 3.62 -1.73
CA ALA A 97 -6.49 3.56 -3.10
C ALA A 97 -6.43 2.12 -3.64
N GLN A 98 -5.29 1.44 -3.51
CA GLN A 98 -5.13 0.06 -3.95
C GLN A 98 -6.13 -0.89 -3.25
N ARG A 99 -6.41 -0.71 -1.95
CA ARG A 99 -7.38 -1.51 -1.21
C ARG A 99 -8.82 -1.25 -1.65
N LEU A 100 -9.17 0.00 -1.95
CA LEU A 100 -10.49 0.36 -2.48
C LEU A 100 -10.72 -0.30 -3.85
N GLN A 101 -9.76 -0.20 -4.76
CA GLN A 101 -9.81 -0.80 -6.08
C GLN A 101 -9.89 -2.34 -6.01
N GLN A 102 -9.09 -2.99 -5.16
CA GLN A 102 -9.17 -4.43 -4.93
C GLN A 102 -10.57 -4.87 -4.48
N LYS A 103 -11.19 -4.11 -3.58
CA LYS A 103 -12.53 -4.40 -3.09
C LYS A 103 -13.60 -4.24 -4.18
N ALA A 104 -13.48 -3.22 -5.02
CA ALA A 104 -14.33 -3.02 -6.17
C ALA A 104 -14.17 -4.16 -7.19
N ALA A 105 -12.94 -4.58 -7.46
CA ALA A 105 -12.63 -5.71 -8.35
C ALA A 105 -13.27 -7.03 -7.86
N TYR A 106 -13.30 -7.31 -6.54
CA TYR A 106 -13.91 -8.52 -6.00
C TYR A 106 -15.43 -8.63 -6.23
N VAL A 107 -16.11 -7.54 -6.53
CA VAL A 107 -17.55 -7.52 -6.88
C VAL A 107 -17.79 -7.37 -8.37
N GLY A 108 -16.73 -7.46 -9.19
CA GLY A 108 -16.81 -7.39 -10.66
C GLY A 108 -16.74 -5.97 -11.21
N PHE A 109 -16.47 -4.96 -10.38
CA PHE A 109 -16.24 -3.60 -10.85
C PHE A 109 -14.74 -3.43 -11.16
N ASP A 110 -14.33 -3.97 -12.31
CA ASP A 110 -12.95 -3.97 -12.79
C ASP A 110 -12.88 -4.16 -14.31
N TRP A 111 -11.84 -3.67 -14.91
CA TRP A 111 -11.52 -4.00 -16.31
C TRP A 111 -10.99 -5.44 -16.41
N LYS A 112 -11.19 -6.04 -17.59
CA LYS A 112 -10.70 -7.40 -17.85
C LYS A 112 -9.28 -7.41 -18.39
N GLU A 113 -8.91 -6.36 -19.09
CA GLU A 113 -7.63 -6.19 -19.78
C GLU A 113 -6.93 -4.93 -19.27
N ILE A 114 -5.63 -4.82 -19.51
CA ILE A 114 -4.81 -3.70 -19.03
C ILE A 114 -4.94 -2.44 -19.92
N GLU A 115 -5.29 -2.61 -21.19
CA GLU A 115 -5.35 -1.53 -22.16
C GLU A 115 -6.28 -0.38 -21.72
N PRO A 116 -7.52 -0.63 -21.26
CA PRO A 116 -8.38 0.45 -20.73
C PRO A 116 -7.79 1.17 -19.51
N VAL A 117 -6.89 0.52 -18.76
CA VAL A 117 -6.20 1.17 -17.62
C VAL A 117 -5.19 2.20 -18.13
N TRP A 118 -4.46 1.87 -19.21
CA TRP A 118 -3.57 2.82 -19.88
C TRP A 118 -4.34 3.98 -20.49
N ASP A 119 -5.46 3.69 -21.15
CA ASP A 119 -6.33 4.72 -21.74
C ASP A 119 -6.82 5.70 -20.66
N LYS A 120 -7.21 5.19 -19.48
CA LYS A 120 -7.64 6.03 -18.35
C LYS A 120 -6.52 6.94 -17.83
N ILE A 121 -5.28 6.47 -17.78
CA ILE A 121 -4.14 7.32 -17.39
C ILE A 121 -3.93 8.46 -18.39
N HIS A 122 -4.08 8.19 -19.70
CA HIS A 122 -3.96 9.23 -20.71
C HIS A 122 -5.11 10.25 -20.63
N GLU A 123 -6.32 9.79 -20.31
CA GLU A 123 -7.49 10.63 -20.06
C GLU A 123 -7.23 11.58 -18.88
N GLU A 124 -6.88 11.04 -17.69
CA GLU A 124 -6.59 11.85 -16.49
C GLU A 124 -5.43 12.84 -16.70
N LEU A 125 -4.41 12.44 -17.46
CA LEU A 125 -3.32 13.35 -17.81
C LEU A 125 -3.77 14.49 -18.74
N ALA A 126 -4.71 14.25 -19.63
CA ALA A 126 -5.30 15.27 -20.51
C ALA A 126 -6.19 16.24 -19.72
N GLU A 127 -7.04 15.72 -18.83
CA GLU A 127 -7.92 16.49 -17.95
C GLU A 127 -7.11 17.38 -17.00
N LEU A 128 -6.02 16.84 -16.41
CA LEU A 128 -5.10 17.63 -15.60
C LEU A 128 -4.44 18.78 -16.39
N ARG A 129 -4.08 18.57 -17.66
CA ARG A 129 -3.53 19.62 -18.53
C ARG A 129 -4.57 20.71 -18.85
N GLU A 130 -5.81 20.32 -19.08
CA GLU A 130 -6.93 21.24 -19.30
C GLU A 130 -7.18 22.08 -18.06
N ALA A 131 -7.36 21.45 -16.89
CA ALA A 131 -7.49 22.14 -15.60
C ALA A 131 -6.34 23.10 -15.31
N HIS A 132 -5.09 22.70 -15.63
CA HIS A 132 -3.94 23.58 -15.50
C HIS A 132 -4.03 24.81 -16.43
N SER A 133 -4.53 24.64 -17.65
CA SER A 133 -4.69 25.75 -18.61
C SER A 133 -5.76 26.76 -18.17
N GLU A 134 -6.79 26.29 -17.45
CA GLU A 134 -7.85 27.11 -16.86
C GLU A 134 -7.39 27.89 -15.62
N GLY A 135 -6.32 27.43 -14.96
CA GLY A 135 -5.76 28.06 -13.78
C GLY A 135 -6.58 27.86 -12.49
N ASN A 136 -7.54 26.95 -12.49
CA ASN A 136 -8.34 26.61 -11.32
C ASN A 136 -7.62 25.59 -10.43
N LYS A 137 -7.09 26.05 -9.30
CA LYS A 137 -6.30 25.23 -8.38
C LYS A 137 -7.09 24.05 -7.77
N GLU A 138 -8.38 24.22 -7.53
CA GLU A 138 -9.22 23.14 -6.96
C GLU A 138 -9.39 22.03 -8.00
N HIS A 139 -9.71 22.39 -9.24
CA HIS A 139 -9.83 21.45 -10.36
C HIS A 139 -8.50 20.74 -10.66
N ILE A 140 -7.37 21.47 -10.67
CA ILE A 140 -6.04 20.87 -10.81
C ILE A 140 -5.75 19.84 -9.71
N ALA A 141 -6.16 20.11 -8.45
CA ALA A 141 -5.94 19.19 -7.35
C ALA A 141 -6.82 17.93 -7.46
N GLU A 142 -8.03 18.06 -7.98
CA GLU A 142 -8.94 16.95 -8.27
C GLU A 142 -8.34 16.02 -9.34
N GLU A 143 -8.01 16.56 -10.51
CA GLU A 143 -7.43 15.79 -11.62
C GLU A 143 -6.07 15.16 -11.26
N MET A 144 -5.26 15.83 -10.44
CA MET A 144 -4.03 15.23 -9.90
C MET A 144 -4.33 14.02 -9.01
N GLY A 145 -5.39 14.08 -8.22
CA GLY A 145 -5.86 12.96 -7.39
C GLY A 145 -6.30 11.77 -8.26
N ASP A 146 -7.06 12.03 -9.32
CA ASP A 146 -7.57 11.02 -10.24
C ASP A 146 -6.44 10.36 -11.03
N LEU A 147 -5.43 11.13 -11.46
CA LEU A 147 -4.22 10.58 -12.08
C LEU A 147 -3.47 9.65 -11.11
N PHE A 148 -3.28 10.03 -9.84
CA PHE A 148 -2.66 9.14 -8.85
C PHE A 148 -3.48 7.87 -8.65
N PHE A 149 -4.80 7.96 -8.60
CA PHE A 149 -5.69 6.82 -8.47
C PHE A 149 -5.60 5.88 -9.67
N ALA A 150 -5.54 6.41 -10.90
CA ALA A 150 -5.34 5.65 -12.12
C ALA A 150 -3.96 4.95 -12.15
N LEU A 151 -2.89 5.61 -11.71
CA LEU A 151 -1.55 5.01 -11.60
C LEU A 151 -1.51 3.87 -10.57
N VAL A 152 -2.20 4.01 -9.43
CA VAL A 152 -2.35 2.92 -8.45
C VAL A 152 -3.11 1.75 -9.05
N ASN A 153 -4.10 2.00 -9.89
CA ASN A 153 -4.82 0.94 -10.58
C ASN A 153 -3.93 0.18 -11.58
N LEU A 154 -3.10 0.90 -12.34
CA LEU A 154 -2.08 0.27 -13.19
C LEU A 154 -1.13 -0.61 -12.38
N SER A 155 -0.61 -0.09 -11.25
CA SER A 155 0.24 -0.86 -10.34
C SER A 155 -0.42 -2.17 -9.90
N ARG A 156 -1.72 -2.13 -9.60
CA ARG A 156 -2.51 -3.31 -9.21
C ARG A 156 -2.61 -4.33 -10.35
N PHE A 157 -2.83 -3.88 -11.59
CA PHE A 157 -2.87 -4.74 -12.78
C PHE A 157 -1.51 -5.40 -13.07
N LEU A 158 -0.43 -4.71 -12.77
CA LEU A 158 0.94 -5.21 -12.91
C LEU A 158 1.41 -6.05 -11.71
N ASP A 159 0.55 -6.25 -10.69
CA ASP A 159 0.87 -6.91 -9.42
C ASP A 159 2.04 -6.26 -8.67
N ILE A 160 2.15 -4.94 -8.78
CA ILE A 160 3.16 -4.12 -8.10
C ILE A 160 2.50 -3.36 -6.94
N PRO A 161 2.97 -3.48 -5.69
CA PRO A 161 2.52 -2.61 -4.60
C PRO A 161 2.96 -1.16 -4.85
N ALA A 162 2.00 -0.25 -5.09
CA ALA A 162 2.27 1.14 -5.47
C ALA A 162 3.08 1.90 -4.39
N GLU A 163 2.75 1.69 -3.12
CA GLU A 163 3.46 2.28 -1.97
C GLU A 163 4.92 1.86 -1.93
N ASP A 164 5.18 0.55 -2.10
CA ASP A 164 6.55 0.01 -2.06
C ASP A 164 7.38 0.48 -3.26
N ALA A 165 6.77 0.58 -4.43
CA ALA A 165 7.43 1.10 -5.62
C ALA A 165 7.86 2.56 -5.43
N LEU A 166 6.98 3.41 -4.87
CA LEU A 166 7.29 4.80 -4.58
C LEU A 166 8.31 4.93 -3.46
N ARG A 167 8.20 4.12 -2.39
CA ARG A 167 9.17 4.09 -1.28
C ARG A 167 10.59 3.78 -1.78
N LYS A 168 10.75 2.75 -2.61
CA LYS A 168 12.04 2.41 -3.22
C LYS A 168 12.59 3.56 -4.08
N THR A 169 11.73 4.28 -4.76
CA THR A 169 12.14 5.46 -5.55
C THR A 169 12.61 6.60 -4.64
N ASN A 170 11.93 6.83 -3.50
CA ASN A 170 12.35 7.81 -2.51
C ASN A 170 13.71 7.44 -1.88
N GLU A 171 13.93 6.18 -1.55
CA GLU A 171 15.20 5.68 -1.03
C GLU A 171 16.34 5.88 -2.05
N LYS A 172 16.08 5.51 -3.30
CA LYS A 172 17.02 5.70 -4.41
C LYS A 172 17.34 7.18 -4.63
N PHE A 173 16.32 8.05 -4.65
CA PHE A 173 16.51 9.49 -4.77
C PHE A 173 17.37 10.03 -3.62
N THR A 174 17.03 9.68 -2.38
CA THR A 174 17.76 10.13 -1.18
C THR A 174 19.21 9.65 -1.21
N SER A 175 19.44 8.40 -1.60
CA SER A 175 20.80 7.86 -1.70
C SER A 175 21.64 8.61 -2.73
N ARG A 176 21.08 8.86 -3.92
CA ARG A 176 21.76 9.59 -5.00
C ARG A 176 22.00 11.06 -4.64
N PHE A 177 21.03 11.71 -4.03
CA PHE A 177 21.20 13.10 -3.60
C PHE A 177 22.32 13.25 -2.57
N ARG A 178 22.46 12.29 -1.65
CA ARG A 178 23.61 12.25 -0.73
C ARG A 178 24.96 12.07 -1.43
N LEU A 179 25.01 11.43 -2.59
CA LEU A 179 26.24 11.40 -3.39
C LEU A 179 26.54 12.75 -4.02
N VAL A 180 25.52 13.48 -4.47
CA VAL A 180 25.68 14.86 -4.96
C VAL A 180 26.25 15.76 -3.86
N GLU A 181 25.65 15.72 -2.66
CA GLU A 181 26.14 16.49 -1.50
C GLU A 181 27.62 16.20 -1.20
N LYS A 182 27.99 14.91 -1.09
CA LYS A 182 29.36 14.49 -0.83
C LYS A 182 30.36 14.91 -1.90
N GLU A 183 29.98 14.82 -3.16
CA GLU A 183 30.87 15.21 -4.26
C GLU A 183 31.07 16.73 -4.31
N LEU A 184 30.02 17.52 -4.05
CA LEU A 184 30.14 18.97 -3.93
C LEU A 184 31.05 19.36 -2.75
N GLU A 185 30.87 18.73 -1.60
CA GLU A 185 31.74 18.95 -0.44
C GLU A 185 33.21 18.59 -0.77
N ARG A 186 33.45 17.51 -1.50
CA ARG A 186 34.80 17.14 -1.98
C ARG A 186 35.41 18.17 -2.92
N ARG A 187 34.58 18.86 -3.71
CA ARG A 187 34.99 19.97 -4.60
C ARG A 187 35.16 21.29 -3.86
N GLY A 188 34.86 21.34 -2.55
CA GLY A 188 34.92 22.55 -1.72
C GLY A 188 33.74 23.50 -1.93
N SER A 189 32.61 22.98 -2.40
CA SER A 189 31.35 23.69 -2.61
C SER A 189 30.22 23.06 -1.77
N SER A 190 29.01 23.59 -1.87
CA SER A 190 27.81 23.07 -1.22
C SER A 190 26.62 23.13 -2.19
N VAL A 191 25.52 22.44 -1.86
CA VAL A 191 24.29 22.50 -2.65
C VAL A 191 23.70 23.91 -2.75
N ASP A 192 23.91 24.73 -1.72
CA ASP A 192 23.43 26.12 -1.67
C ASP A 192 24.24 27.07 -2.55
N GLU A 193 25.48 26.70 -2.90
CA GLU A 193 26.43 27.49 -3.67
C GLU A 193 26.57 27.00 -5.12
N SER A 194 26.07 25.81 -5.42
CA SER A 194 26.23 25.18 -6.74
C SER A 194 25.04 25.44 -7.65
N SER A 195 25.30 25.46 -8.96
CA SER A 195 24.24 25.59 -9.96
C SER A 195 23.49 24.28 -10.16
N LEU A 196 22.29 24.39 -10.73
CA LEU A 196 21.50 23.20 -11.09
C LEU A 196 22.26 22.30 -12.08
N GLU A 197 22.94 22.91 -13.05
CA GLU A 197 23.71 22.21 -14.08
C GLU A 197 24.85 21.39 -13.46
N GLU A 198 25.55 21.96 -12.47
CA GLU A 198 26.63 21.26 -11.75
C GLU A 198 26.09 20.09 -10.92
N MET A 199 24.98 20.32 -10.22
CA MET A 199 24.33 19.25 -9.46
C MET A 199 23.79 18.13 -10.36
N ASP A 200 23.24 18.47 -11.53
CA ASP A 200 22.70 17.50 -12.50
C ASP A 200 23.83 16.66 -13.14
N GLU A 201 24.98 17.27 -13.42
CA GLU A 201 26.16 16.52 -13.89
C GLU A 201 26.57 15.42 -12.90
N ILE A 202 26.68 15.77 -11.62
CA ILE A 202 27.00 14.79 -10.55
C ILE A 202 25.89 13.76 -10.40
N TRP A 203 24.62 14.18 -10.49
CA TRP A 203 23.47 13.32 -10.45
C TRP A 203 23.49 12.26 -11.56
N GLU A 204 23.79 12.66 -12.81
CA GLU A 204 23.89 11.72 -13.92
C GLU A 204 25.04 10.70 -13.72
N GLN A 205 26.18 11.14 -13.16
CA GLN A 205 27.27 10.24 -12.79
C GLN A 205 26.86 9.22 -11.72
N SER A 206 26.08 9.64 -10.72
CA SER A 206 25.59 8.76 -9.64
C SER A 206 24.67 7.63 -10.13
N LYS A 207 24.03 7.80 -11.31
CA LYS A 207 23.21 6.74 -11.92
C LYS A 207 24.03 5.55 -12.41
N LEU A 208 25.31 5.74 -12.67
CA LEU A 208 26.22 4.68 -13.13
C LEU A 208 26.79 3.85 -11.97
N GLU A 209 26.69 4.36 -10.72
CA GLU A 209 27.24 3.73 -9.51
C GLU A 209 26.18 2.98 -8.70
N THR A 210 24.90 3.09 -9.07
CA THR A 210 23.72 2.48 -8.42
C THR A 210 22.90 1.66 -9.40
#